data_6792426c52e8843cfd6223ef6e7b5103
#
_entry.id   6792426c52e8843cfd6223ef6e7b5103
#
_cell.length_a   1.000
_cell.length_b   1.000
_cell.length_c   1.000
_cell.angle_alpha   90.00
_cell.angle_beta   90.00
_cell.angle_gamma   90.00
#
_symmetry.space_group_name_H-M   'P 1'
#
loop_
_entity.id
_entity.type
_entity.pdbx_description
1 polymer ?
#
loop_
_entity_poly.entity_id
_entity_poly.type
_entity_poly.pdbx_seq_one_letter_code
_entity_poly.pdbx_strand_id
1 'polypeptide(L)'
;MHAKRIFRACLLVLAATIGWQSPSVAGTAKGEDQQHAFDFHFGTWKTEIKSRDVTPSSVGEWVKFNGTVIDQPLWNGKANLEKIEASGPGGHFQGLTLFLYDPRSGQWSEQFAGSDDGTMQEPTYGEFKDGRGVFHGWTESGGKKVLERDIWSNITPDSYHYEIASSFDGGKTWVTNFVAQLTRLKKAPDYDTHYTPGTGPEHDFDFNMGRWSTRIQAVPHPLSSPAAKSSLGGTHEAYRVWDDWANIGQLEVDGPGGHRIEDLALRLYDRKTRQWRVYLANSTSGTLDAPVVGEFKDGVGTFVGMDEVDGKAVLTRNVWSDITAKSCRQDWAISTDGGRTWVSTWTSTDSRGG
;
A
#
# COMPACT_ATOMS: atom_id res chain seq x y z
N MET A 1 23.41 2.27 -16.57
CA MET A 1 22.56 3.46 -16.79
C MET A 1 21.41 3.35 -15.78
N HIS A 2 21.45 4.16 -14.72
CA HIS A 2 20.50 4.06 -13.60
C HIS A 2 19.19 4.77 -13.98
N ALA A 3 18.10 4.03 -13.99
CA ALA A 3 16.77 4.61 -14.11
C ALA A 3 16.48 5.41 -12.83
N LYS A 4 16.31 6.72 -12.98
CA LYS A 4 15.91 7.62 -11.90
C LYS A 4 14.49 7.28 -11.48
N ARG A 5 14.33 6.61 -10.34
CA ARG A 5 13.04 6.50 -9.65
C ARG A 5 12.81 7.81 -8.92
N ILE A 6 11.74 8.51 -9.29
CA ILE A 6 11.29 9.73 -8.62
C ILE A 6 10.39 9.28 -7.46
N PHE A 7 10.91 9.34 -6.24
CA PHE A 7 10.12 9.17 -5.03
C PHE A 7 9.52 10.53 -4.64
N ARG A 8 8.25 10.55 -4.33
CA ARG A 8 7.56 11.72 -3.78
C ARG A 8 7.05 11.38 -2.39
N ALA A 9 7.61 12.05 -1.40
CA ALA A 9 7.05 12.06 -0.05
C ALA A 9 5.66 12.67 -0.02
N CYS A 10 4.85 12.30 0.96
CA CYS A 10 3.62 13.00 1.33
C CYS A 10 3.89 14.46 1.72
N LEU A 11 4.22 15.28 0.74
CA LEU A 11 4.33 16.73 0.89
C LEU A 11 3.31 17.37 -0.03
N LEU A 12 2.33 18.03 0.57
CA LEU A 12 1.36 18.91 -0.07
C LEU A 12 2.06 19.90 -1.01
N VAL A 13 2.06 19.63 -2.30
CA VAL A 13 2.45 20.63 -3.30
C VAL A 13 1.24 21.50 -3.57
N LEU A 14 1.20 22.68 -2.98
CA LEU A 14 0.41 23.81 -3.50
C LEU A 14 1.09 24.30 -4.79
N ALA A 15 0.69 23.73 -5.93
CA ALA A 15 1.10 24.28 -7.23
C ALA A 15 0.37 25.58 -7.48
N ALA A 16 1.09 26.71 -7.43
CA ALA A 16 0.63 27.94 -8.01
C ALA A 16 0.49 27.75 -9.53
N THR A 17 -0.72 27.99 -10.04
CA THR A 17 -1.06 27.89 -11.46
C THR A 17 -0.34 28.98 -12.25
N ILE A 18 0.73 28.62 -12.96
CA ILE A 18 1.20 29.38 -14.13
C ILE A 18 0.62 28.66 -15.34
N GLY A 19 -0.30 29.34 -16.02
CA GLY A 19 -1.01 28.79 -17.16
C GLY A 19 -0.07 28.52 -18.34
N TRP A 20 0.13 27.27 -18.65
CA TRP A 20 0.56 26.80 -19.95
C TRP A 20 -0.63 26.12 -20.61
N GLN A 21 -1.17 26.74 -21.64
CA GLN A 21 -2.16 26.11 -22.52
C GLN A 21 -1.44 25.02 -23.32
N SER A 22 -1.71 23.77 -22.97
CA SER A 22 -1.37 22.62 -23.81
C SER A 22 -2.35 22.57 -24.99
N PRO A 23 -1.89 22.20 -26.21
CA PRO A 23 -2.79 22.05 -27.34
C PRO A 23 -3.82 20.94 -27.06
N SER A 24 -5.10 21.21 -27.35
CA SER A 24 -6.17 20.24 -27.24
C SER A 24 -5.89 19.05 -28.18
N VAL A 25 -5.63 17.90 -27.62
CA VAL A 25 -5.66 16.63 -28.35
C VAL A 25 -7.12 16.26 -28.55
N ALA A 26 -7.51 16.11 -29.82
CA ALA A 26 -8.84 15.72 -30.26
C ALA A 26 -9.29 14.41 -29.60
N GLY A 27 -10.59 14.36 -29.28
CA GLY A 27 -11.29 13.34 -28.53
C GLY A 27 -10.79 11.91 -28.72
N THR A 28 -10.25 11.36 -27.67
CA THR A 28 -10.14 9.92 -27.48
C THR A 28 -11.55 9.37 -27.23
N ALA A 29 -11.87 8.26 -27.89
CA ALA A 29 -13.03 7.43 -27.55
C ALA A 29 -13.13 7.30 -26.03
N LYS A 30 -14.35 7.30 -25.47
CA LYS A 30 -14.61 7.08 -24.04
C LYS A 30 -13.85 5.82 -23.62
N GLY A 31 -12.63 5.98 -23.07
CA GLY A 31 -11.89 4.89 -22.47
C GLY A 31 -12.67 4.37 -21.28
N GLU A 32 -12.55 3.08 -21.00
CA GLU A 32 -13.05 2.50 -19.74
C GLU A 32 -12.54 3.37 -18.57
N ASP A 33 -13.43 3.62 -17.61
CA ASP A 33 -13.06 4.37 -16.41
C ASP A 33 -12.13 3.52 -15.57
N GLN A 34 -10.83 3.70 -15.76
CA GLN A 34 -9.81 2.89 -15.11
C GLN A 34 -9.86 3.01 -13.58
N GLN A 35 -10.30 4.14 -13.04
CA GLN A 35 -10.41 4.29 -11.58
C GLN A 35 -11.38 3.28 -10.96
N HIS A 36 -12.43 2.89 -11.68
CA HIS A 36 -13.46 1.95 -11.24
C HIS A 36 -13.27 0.53 -11.80
N ALA A 37 -12.13 0.26 -12.42
CA ALA A 37 -11.88 -1.01 -13.08
C ALA A 37 -11.80 -2.20 -12.11
N PHE A 38 -11.47 -1.99 -10.83
CA PHE A 38 -11.47 -3.00 -9.77
C PHE A 38 -12.77 -3.09 -8.97
N ASP A 39 -13.82 -2.33 -9.26
CA ASP A 39 -15.07 -2.35 -8.48
C ASP A 39 -15.72 -3.76 -8.44
N PHE A 40 -15.47 -4.59 -9.45
CA PHE A 40 -15.93 -5.98 -9.46
C PHE A 40 -15.31 -6.82 -8.33
N HIS A 41 -14.12 -6.45 -7.86
CA HIS A 41 -13.35 -7.21 -6.88
C HIS A 41 -13.88 -7.04 -5.45
N PHE A 42 -14.53 -5.93 -5.11
CA PHE A 42 -14.99 -5.65 -3.76
C PHE A 42 -15.94 -6.74 -3.24
N GLY A 43 -15.73 -7.19 -2.01
CA GLY A 43 -16.57 -8.18 -1.33
C GLY A 43 -15.81 -9.36 -0.75
N THR A 44 -16.53 -10.44 -0.50
CA THR A 44 -15.99 -11.69 0.05
C THR A 44 -16.13 -12.81 -0.97
N TRP A 45 -15.05 -13.53 -1.20
CA TRP A 45 -14.91 -14.56 -2.22
C TRP A 45 -14.40 -15.88 -1.66
N LYS A 46 -14.91 -16.98 -2.16
CA LYS A 46 -14.24 -18.29 -2.09
C LYS A 46 -13.18 -18.32 -3.18
N THR A 47 -11.98 -18.79 -2.87
CA THR A 47 -10.91 -18.97 -3.85
C THR A 47 -10.46 -20.44 -3.93
N GLU A 48 -10.27 -20.92 -5.15
CA GLU A 48 -9.65 -22.21 -5.47
C GLU A 48 -8.35 -21.93 -6.22
N ILE A 49 -7.22 -22.22 -5.56
CA ILE A 49 -5.89 -21.84 -6.03
C ILE A 49 -5.12 -23.10 -6.47
N LYS A 50 -4.32 -22.92 -7.52
CA LYS A 50 -3.24 -23.85 -7.87
C LYS A 50 -1.97 -23.02 -8.01
N SER A 51 -0.92 -23.42 -7.33
CA SER A 51 0.41 -22.82 -7.48
C SER A 51 1.46 -23.89 -7.74
N ARG A 52 2.57 -23.49 -8.34
CA ARG A 52 3.73 -24.34 -8.56
C ARG A 52 5.00 -23.52 -8.65
N ASP A 53 6.09 -24.12 -8.26
CA ASP A 53 7.41 -23.51 -8.45
C ASP A 53 7.79 -23.57 -9.94
N VAL A 54 8.31 -22.45 -10.45
CA VAL A 54 8.81 -22.33 -11.81
C VAL A 54 10.18 -21.68 -11.77
N THR A 55 11.16 -22.33 -12.38
CA THR A 55 12.53 -21.79 -12.53
C THR A 55 12.94 -21.86 -13.99
N PRO A 56 14.07 -21.23 -14.41
CA PRO A 56 14.55 -21.34 -15.78
C PRO A 56 14.79 -22.78 -16.28
N SER A 57 14.98 -23.73 -15.36
CA SER A 57 15.34 -25.12 -15.68
C SER A 57 14.28 -26.14 -15.31
N SER A 58 13.23 -25.74 -14.58
CA SER A 58 12.21 -26.68 -14.11
C SER A 58 10.85 -26.04 -13.93
N VAL A 59 9.81 -26.83 -14.13
CA VAL A 59 8.41 -26.50 -13.83
C VAL A 59 7.89 -27.56 -12.88
N GLY A 60 7.52 -27.14 -11.66
CA GLY A 60 7.02 -28.02 -10.62
C GLY A 60 5.58 -28.51 -10.87
N GLU A 61 5.16 -29.45 -10.04
CA GLU A 61 3.78 -29.94 -10.02
C GLU A 61 2.84 -28.94 -9.36
N TRP A 62 1.59 -28.94 -9.82
CA TRP A 62 0.56 -28.07 -9.26
C TRP A 62 0.14 -28.53 -7.84
N VAL A 63 0.26 -27.62 -6.88
CA VAL A 63 -0.26 -27.78 -5.51
C VAL A 63 -1.56 -26.96 -5.40
N LYS A 64 -2.59 -27.58 -4.82
CA LYS A 64 -3.92 -26.96 -4.68
C LYS A 64 -4.11 -26.39 -3.29
N PHE A 65 -4.78 -25.22 -3.23
CA PHE A 65 -5.22 -24.59 -2.00
C PHE A 65 -6.67 -24.13 -2.15
N ASN A 66 -7.37 -24.03 -1.03
CA ASN A 66 -8.71 -23.44 -0.96
C ASN A 66 -8.71 -22.38 0.14
N GLY A 67 -9.44 -21.32 -0.08
CA GLY A 67 -9.43 -20.21 0.87
C GLY A 67 -10.52 -19.20 0.67
N THR A 68 -10.32 -18.06 1.30
CA THR A 68 -11.20 -16.90 1.26
C THR A 68 -10.37 -15.67 0.89
N VAL A 69 -10.96 -14.84 0.05
CA VAL A 69 -10.45 -13.51 -0.27
C VAL A 69 -11.49 -12.49 0.18
N ILE A 70 -11.04 -11.44 0.85
CA ILE A 70 -11.87 -10.30 1.24
C ILE A 70 -11.21 -9.05 0.69
N ASP A 71 -11.92 -8.32 -0.13
CA ASP A 71 -11.44 -7.07 -0.72
C ASP A 71 -12.34 -5.90 -0.33
N GLN A 72 -11.75 -4.81 0.15
CA GLN A 72 -12.45 -3.59 0.52
C GLN A 72 -11.93 -2.37 -0.22
N PRO A 73 -12.84 -1.48 -0.67
CA PRO A 73 -12.44 -0.21 -1.25
C PRO A 73 -11.85 0.73 -0.19
N LEU A 74 -10.85 1.48 -0.62
CA LEU A 74 -10.25 2.62 0.07
C LEU A 74 -10.39 3.84 -0.83
N TRP A 75 -10.42 5.06 -0.25
CA TRP A 75 -10.43 6.32 -1.00
C TRP A 75 -11.51 6.38 -2.11
N ASN A 76 -12.69 5.89 -1.78
CA ASN A 76 -13.81 5.85 -2.72
C ASN A 76 -13.48 5.14 -4.05
N GLY A 77 -12.78 3.98 -3.95
CA GLY A 77 -12.45 3.13 -5.10
C GLY A 77 -11.17 3.51 -5.84
N LYS A 78 -10.39 4.48 -5.37
CA LYS A 78 -9.04 4.79 -5.93
C LYS A 78 -7.95 3.86 -5.39
N ALA A 79 -8.26 3.10 -4.37
CA ALA A 79 -7.43 2.05 -3.82
C ALA A 79 -8.33 0.96 -3.25
N ASN A 80 -7.79 -0.22 -3.09
CA ASN A 80 -8.42 -1.31 -2.35
C ASN A 80 -7.38 -2.18 -1.66
N LEU A 81 -7.82 -2.83 -0.60
CA LEU A 81 -7.02 -3.75 0.18
C LEU A 81 -7.66 -5.12 0.15
N GLU A 82 -6.95 -6.05 -0.46
CA GLU A 82 -7.29 -7.47 -0.43
C GLU A 82 -6.63 -8.14 0.76
N LYS A 83 -7.33 -9.10 1.34
CA LYS A 83 -6.87 -10.01 2.37
C LYS A 83 -7.15 -11.42 1.89
N ILE A 84 -6.12 -12.26 1.80
CA ILE A 84 -6.22 -13.65 1.37
C ILE A 84 -5.74 -14.61 2.44
N GLU A 85 -6.52 -15.66 2.68
CA GLU A 85 -6.15 -16.78 3.53
C GLU A 85 -6.50 -18.08 2.83
N ALA A 86 -5.54 -19.01 2.71
CA ALA A 86 -5.77 -20.27 2.04
C ALA A 86 -4.96 -21.41 2.66
N SER A 87 -5.51 -22.62 2.56
CA SER A 87 -4.92 -23.85 3.08
C SER A 87 -4.97 -24.97 2.05
N GLY A 88 -3.99 -25.86 2.10
CA GLY A 88 -3.88 -27.00 1.21
C GLY A 88 -2.77 -27.96 1.61
N PRO A 89 -2.45 -28.97 0.78
CA PRO A 89 -1.35 -29.90 1.05
C PRO A 89 0.01 -29.22 1.18
N GLY A 90 0.21 -28.05 0.59
CA GLY A 90 1.43 -27.23 0.70
C GLY A 90 1.51 -26.40 1.98
N GLY A 91 0.51 -26.44 2.85
CA GLY A 91 0.46 -25.68 4.11
C GLY A 91 -0.68 -24.67 4.16
N HIS A 92 -0.48 -23.66 4.97
CA HIS A 92 -1.39 -22.53 5.18
C HIS A 92 -0.62 -21.24 4.92
N PHE A 93 -1.26 -20.28 4.26
CA PHE A 93 -0.68 -18.96 4.07
C PHE A 93 -1.73 -17.85 4.26
N GLN A 94 -1.24 -16.73 4.67
CA GLN A 94 -1.97 -15.47 4.75
C GLN A 94 -1.20 -14.41 3.96
N GLY A 95 -1.93 -13.56 3.27
CA GLY A 95 -1.36 -12.47 2.52
C GLY A 95 -2.31 -11.28 2.44
N LEU A 96 -1.78 -10.17 1.95
CA LEU A 96 -2.55 -9.01 1.57
C LEU A 96 -2.02 -8.45 0.25
N THR A 97 -2.91 -7.85 -0.52
CA THR A 97 -2.56 -7.07 -1.72
C THR A 97 -3.11 -5.66 -1.57
N LEU A 98 -2.25 -4.66 -1.71
CA LEU A 98 -2.67 -3.27 -1.81
C LEU A 98 -2.70 -2.88 -3.29
N PHE A 99 -3.86 -2.43 -3.75
CA PHE A 99 -4.07 -1.91 -5.09
C PHE A 99 -4.17 -0.39 -5.02
N LEU A 100 -3.42 0.31 -5.86
CA LEU A 100 -3.41 1.76 -5.92
C LEU A 100 -3.60 2.26 -7.35
N TYR A 101 -4.51 3.19 -7.55
CA TYR A 101 -4.73 3.85 -8.83
C TYR A 101 -3.90 5.14 -8.91
N ASP A 102 -3.02 5.26 -9.90
CA ASP A 102 -2.31 6.49 -10.21
C ASP A 102 -3.12 7.29 -11.26
N PRO A 103 -3.77 8.40 -10.86
CA PRO A 103 -4.58 9.20 -11.78
C PRO A 103 -3.76 9.93 -12.85
N ARG A 104 -2.44 10.00 -12.71
CA ARG A 104 -1.55 10.65 -13.69
C ARG A 104 -1.20 9.74 -14.86
N SER A 105 -0.98 8.45 -14.58
CA SER A 105 -0.72 7.44 -15.61
C SER A 105 -1.98 6.75 -16.09
N GLY A 106 -3.07 6.78 -15.31
CA GLY A 106 -4.29 6.02 -15.56
C GLY A 106 -4.11 4.52 -15.30
N GLN A 107 -3.09 4.12 -14.57
CA GLN A 107 -2.76 2.73 -14.28
C GLN A 107 -2.96 2.37 -12.82
N TRP A 108 -3.18 1.10 -12.57
CA TRP A 108 -3.16 0.49 -11.26
C TRP A 108 -1.80 -0.14 -10.97
N SER A 109 -1.44 -0.17 -9.69
CA SER A 109 -0.37 -1.03 -9.17
C SER A 109 -0.97 -2.07 -8.23
N GLU A 110 -0.43 -3.30 -8.28
CA GLU A 110 -0.71 -4.39 -7.35
C GLU A 110 0.56 -4.66 -6.55
N GLN A 111 0.44 -4.72 -5.22
CA GLN A 111 1.58 -4.93 -4.34
C GLN A 111 1.20 -5.94 -3.26
N PHE A 112 1.81 -7.10 -3.31
CA PHE A 112 1.54 -8.21 -2.39
C PHE A 112 2.52 -8.24 -1.21
N ALA A 113 2.03 -8.66 -0.06
CA ALA A 113 2.84 -9.06 1.10
C ALA A 113 2.30 -10.35 1.71
N GLY A 114 3.20 -11.26 2.06
CA GLY A 114 2.88 -12.48 2.79
C GLY A 114 3.22 -12.38 4.27
N SER A 115 2.56 -13.19 5.11
CA SER A 115 2.81 -13.26 6.55
C SER A 115 4.19 -13.80 6.91
N ASP A 116 4.91 -14.41 5.94
CA ASP A 116 6.19 -15.06 6.18
C ASP A 116 7.33 -14.10 6.45
N ASP A 117 7.30 -12.90 5.83
CA ASP A 117 8.37 -11.92 5.92
C ASP A 117 7.88 -10.49 6.22
N GLY A 118 6.58 -10.22 6.11
CA GLY A 118 6.01 -8.90 6.42
C GLY A 118 6.60 -7.76 5.58
N THR A 119 6.90 -8.02 4.31
CA THR A 119 7.43 -7.03 3.37
C THR A 119 6.60 -6.97 2.10
N MET A 120 6.40 -5.75 1.57
CA MET A 120 5.79 -5.59 0.25
C MET A 120 6.74 -6.05 -0.84
N GLN A 121 6.24 -6.83 -1.76
CA GLN A 121 6.95 -7.20 -2.99
C GLN A 121 7.04 -6.01 -3.96
N GLU A 122 7.86 -6.12 -4.99
CA GLU A 122 7.89 -5.12 -6.06
C GLU A 122 6.53 -5.09 -6.76
N PRO A 123 6.00 -3.89 -7.09
CA PRO A 123 4.69 -3.78 -7.72
C PRO A 123 4.65 -4.31 -9.15
N THR A 124 3.52 -4.89 -9.54
CA THR A 124 3.11 -4.98 -10.93
C THR A 124 2.24 -3.78 -11.30
N TYR A 125 2.30 -3.34 -12.54
CA TYR A 125 1.56 -2.20 -13.07
C TYR A 125 0.76 -2.59 -14.31
N GLY A 126 -0.47 -2.10 -14.42
CA GLY A 126 -1.31 -2.41 -15.56
C GLY A 126 -2.61 -1.64 -15.61
N GLU A 127 -3.45 -2.06 -16.53
CA GLU A 127 -4.77 -1.47 -16.80
C GLU A 127 -5.74 -2.56 -17.26
N PHE A 128 -7.02 -2.24 -17.21
CA PHE A 128 -8.08 -3.08 -17.77
C PHE A 128 -8.43 -2.61 -19.17
N LYS A 129 -8.65 -3.58 -20.08
CA LYS A 129 -9.12 -3.35 -21.43
C LYS A 129 -9.99 -4.51 -21.87
N ASP A 130 -11.14 -4.19 -22.46
CA ASP A 130 -12.09 -5.19 -22.99
C ASP A 130 -12.45 -6.27 -21.92
N GLY A 131 -12.67 -5.84 -20.67
CA GLY A 131 -13.02 -6.73 -19.55
C GLY A 131 -11.87 -7.64 -19.06
N ARG A 132 -10.61 -7.30 -19.37
CA ARG A 132 -9.42 -8.04 -18.95
C ARG A 132 -8.36 -7.10 -18.40
N GLY A 133 -7.86 -7.38 -17.19
CA GLY A 133 -6.69 -6.71 -16.60
C GLY A 133 -5.40 -7.41 -16.99
N VAL A 134 -4.36 -6.65 -17.34
CA VAL A 134 -3.03 -7.18 -17.62
C VAL A 134 -1.98 -6.29 -16.96
N PHE A 135 -1.23 -6.89 -16.04
CA PHE A 135 -0.23 -6.19 -15.23
C PHE A 135 1.14 -6.84 -15.46
N HIS A 136 2.19 -6.04 -15.34
CA HIS A 136 3.56 -6.50 -15.49
C HIS A 136 4.46 -5.91 -14.42
N GLY A 137 5.40 -6.71 -13.93
CA GLY A 137 6.38 -6.31 -12.95
C GLY A 137 7.59 -7.23 -12.95
N TRP A 138 8.26 -7.24 -11.81
CA TRP A 138 9.41 -8.08 -11.57
C TRP A 138 9.19 -8.94 -10.33
N THR A 139 9.52 -10.22 -10.43
CA THR A 139 9.55 -11.13 -9.29
C THR A 139 10.89 -11.84 -9.19
N GLU A 140 11.08 -12.66 -8.16
CA GLU A 140 12.27 -13.48 -8.02
C GLU A 140 11.95 -14.97 -8.21
N SER A 141 12.79 -15.63 -8.98
CA SER A 141 12.73 -17.08 -9.16
C SER A 141 14.14 -17.67 -9.22
N GLY A 142 14.42 -18.65 -8.35
CA GLY A 142 15.74 -19.27 -8.28
C GLY A 142 16.88 -18.26 -7.99
N GLY A 143 16.60 -17.20 -7.21
CA GLY A 143 17.55 -16.13 -6.88
C GLY A 143 17.84 -15.15 -8.02
N LYS A 144 17.01 -15.14 -9.05
CA LYS A 144 17.13 -14.21 -10.20
C LYS A 144 15.85 -13.40 -10.35
N LYS A 145 16.00 -12.12 -10.72
CA LYS A 145 14.88 -11.30 -11.16
C LYS A 145 14.38 -11.76 -12.51
N VAL A 146 13.08 -11.99 -12.60
CA VAL A 146 12.36 -12.41 -13.80
C VAL A 146 11.14 -11.53 -14.02
N LEU A 147 10.67 -11.44 -15.27
CA LEU A 147 9.43 -10.69 -15.53
C LEU A 147 8.25 -11.48 -14.99
N GLU A 148 7.30 -10.76 -14.42
CA GLU A 148 6.00 -11.23 -13.96
C GLU A 148 4.89 -10.62 -14.80
N ARG A 149 3.83 -11.39 -15.02
CA ARG A 149 2.62 -10.93 -15.66
C ARG A 149 1.42 -11.49 -14.91
N ASP A 150 0.53 -10.59 -14.49
CA ASP A 150 -0.70 -10.91 -13.80
C ASP A 150 -1.88 -10.65 -14.74
N ILE A 151 -2.86 -11.56 -14.74
CA ILE A 151 -3.99 -11.51 -15.65
C ILE A 151 -5.29 -11.71 -14.86
N TRP A 152 -6.15 -10.72 -14.92
CA TRP A 152 -7.53 -10.75 -14.47
C TRP A 152 -8.42 -11.00 -15.68
N SER A 153 -9.25 -12.04 -15.65
CA SER A 153 -10.05 -12.46 -16.79
C SER A 153 -11.34 -13.16 -16.38
N ASN A 154 -12.23 -13.41 -17.35
CA ASN A 154 -13.52 -14.06 -17.13
C ASN A 154 -14.34 -13.38 -16.02
N ILE A 155 -14.26 -12.05 -15.99
CA ILE A 155 -14.87 -11.22 -14.96
C ILE A 155 -16.39 -11.16 -15.16
N THR A 156 -17.10 -11.57 -14.13
CA THR A 156 -18.55 -11.48 -14.00
C THR A 156 -18.92 -10.90 -12.63
N PRO A 157 -20.19 -10.55 -12.36
CA PRO A 157 -20.57 -10.10 -11.02
C PRO A 157 -20.30 -11.12 -9.91
N ASP A 158 -20.23 -12.42 -10.24
CA ASP A 158 -20.15 -13.51 -9.25
C ASP A 158 -18.92 -14.40 -9.39
N SER A 159 -18.04 -14.13 -10.34
CA SER A 159 -16.80 -14.90 -10.54
C SER A 159 -15.75 -14.16 -11.33
N TYR A 160 -14.50 -14.50 -11.13
CA TYR A 160 -13.39 -14.11 -12.00
C TYR A 160 -12.23 -15.11 -11.88
N HIS A 161 -11.32 -15.02 -12.84
CA HIS A 161 -10.09 -15.81 -12.91
C HIS A 161 -8.88 -14.90 -12.80
N TYR A 162 -7.91 -15.29 -11.98
CA TYR A 162 -6.63 -14.63 -11.81
C TYR A 162 -5.48 -15.58 -12.11
N GLU A 163 -4.47 -15.10 -12.84
CA GLU A 163 -3.31 -15.88 -13.26
C GLU A 163 -2.03 -15.07 -13.10
N ILE A 164 -0.98 -15.69 -12.55
CA ILE A 164 0.39 -15.17 -12.55
C ILE A 164 1.26 -16.05 -13.43
N ALA A 165 2.09 -15.43 -14.26
CA ALA A 165 3.07 -16.11 -15.10
C ALA A 165 4.43 -15.42 -15.05
N SER A 166 5.51 -16.21 -15.10
CA SER A 166 6.89 -15.73 -15.16
C SER A 166 7.47 -15.89 -16.56
N SER A 167 8.32 -14.96 -16.96
CA SER A 167 9.11 -15.04 -18.18
C SER A 167 10.60 -14.97 -17.88
N PHE A 168 11.35 -15.91 -18.44
CA PHE A 168 12.80 -16.05 -18.28
C PHE A 168 13.59 -15.58 -19.52
N ASP A 169 12.90 -15.12 -20.56
CA ASP A 169 13.46 -14.76 -21.87
C ASP A 169 13.11 -13.34 -22.33
N GLY A 170 12.77 -12.47 -21.35
CA GLY A 170 12.45 -11.07 -21.61
C GLY A 170 11.05 -10.86 -22.18
N GLY A 171 10.10 -11.69 -21.79
CA GLY A 171 8.68 -11.55 -22.16
C GLY A 171 8.30 -12.26 -23.47
N LYS A 172 9.21 -13.05 -24.08
CA LYS A 172 8.91 -13.79 -25.31
C LYS A 172 8.03 -15.00 -25.05
N THR A 173 8.31 -15.74 -23.96
CA THR A 173 7.50 -16.87 -23.50
C THR A 173 7.13 -16.68 -22.03
N TRP A 174 5.99 -17.24 -21.63
CA TRP A 174 5.42 -17.12 -20.29
C TRP A 174 5.06 -18.50 -19.75
N VAL A 175 5.41 -18.74 -18.51
CA VAL A 175 5.09 -19.99 -17.81
C VAL A 175 4.21 -19.65 -16.62
N THR A 176 2.95 -20.06 -16.64
CA THR A 176 1.99 -19.87 -15.55
C THR A 176 2.43 -20.62 -14.31
N ASN A 177 2.52 -19.92 -13.18
CA ASN A 177 2.96 -20.47 -11.89
C ASN A 177 1.87 -20.39 -10.80
N PHE A 178 0.85 -19.56 -11.00
CA PHE A 178 -0.27 -19.40 -10.09
C PHE A 178 -1.56 -19.20 -10.88
N VAL A 179 -2.64 -19.83 -10.43
CA VAL A 179 -4.01 -19.57 -10.91
C VAL A 179 -4.97 -19.61 -9.75
N ALA A 180 -5.93 -18.68 -9.75
CA ALA A 180 -7.03 -18.67 -8.81
C ALA A 180 -8.36 -18.52 -9.53
N GLN A 181 -9.33 -19.34 -9.14
CA GLN A 181 -10.72 -19.18 -9.52
C GLN A 181 -11.48 -18.66 -8.32
N LEU A 182 -12.11 -17.52 -8.48
CA LEU A 182 -12.87 -16.88 -7.41
C LEU A 182 -14.36 -16.93 -7.68
N THR A 183 -15.12 -17.22 -6.63
CA THR A 183 -16.59 -17.26 -6.65
C THR A 183 -17.11 -16.43 -5.50
N ARG A 184 -18.01 -15.49 -5.78
CA ARG A 184 -18.53 -14.55 -4.80
C ARG A 184 -19.34 -15.24 -3.70
N LEU A 185 -19.03 -14.92 -2.47
CA LEU A 185 -19.81 -15.33 -1.28
C LEU A 185 -20.73 -14.20 -0.80
N LYS A 186 -20.19 -12.97 -0.71
CA LYS A 186 -20.92 -11.77 -0.28
C LYS A 186 -20.46 -10.57 -1.09
N LYS A 187 -21.40 -9.64 -1.41
CA LYS A 187 -21.06 -8.37 -2.07
C LYS A 187 -20.35 -7.38 -1.14
N ALA A 188 -20.69 -7.42 0.16
CA ALA A 188 -19.99 -6.63 1.16
C ALA A 188 -18.74 -7.36 1.65
N PRO A 189 -17.63 -6.67 1.90
CA PRO A 189 -16.49 -7.25 2.59
C PRO A 189 -16.88 -7.65 4.01
N ASP A 190 -16.40 -8.81 4.46
CA ASP A 190 -16.67 -9.36 5.78
C ASP A 190 -15.38 -9.25 6.63
N TYR A 191 -15.07 -8.02 7.05
CA TYR A 191 -13.92 -7.81 7.93
C TYR A 191 -14.27 -8.17 9.36
N ASP A 192 -13.49 -9.11 9.91
CA ASP A 192 -13.52 -9.35 11.35
C ASP A 192 -12.88 -8.16 12.07
N THR A 193 -13.70 -7.45 12.85
CA THR A 193 -13.25 -6.36 13.71
C THR A 193 -12.93 -6.82 15.14
N HIS A 194 -13.07 -8.11 15.43
CA HIS A 194 -12.72 -8.65 16.72
C HIS A 194 -11.20 -8.65 16.90
N TYR A 195 -10.78 -8.05 17.98
CA TYR A 195 -9.40 -7.84 18.31
C TYR A 195 -9.08 -8.43 19.68
N THR A 196 -8.05 -9.26 19.74
CA THR A 196 -7.46 -9.72 20.99
C THR A 196 -6.15 -8.98 21.24
N PRO A 197 -6.07 -8.13 22.28
CA PRO A 197 -4.82 -7.48 22.64
C PRO A 197 -3.71 -8.51 22.92
N GLY A 198 -2.53 -8.23 22.41
CA GLY A 198 -1.33 -9.01 22.67
C GLY A 198 -0.26 -8.21 23.40
N THR A 199 0.84 -8.85 23.73
CA THR A 199 1.95 -8.25 24.50
C THR A 199 3.30 -8.30 23.79
N GLY A 200 3.38 -8.91 22.61
CA GLY A 200 4.62 -8.95 21.81
C GLY A 200 4.82 -7.69 20.97
N PRO A 201 6.01 -7.51 20.37
CA PRO A 201 6.31 -6.33 19.54
C PRO A 201 5.45 -6.26 18.27
N GLU A 202 4.85 -7.36 17.83
CA GLU A 202 3.84 -7.42 16.78
C GLU A 202 2.53 -6.70 17.16
N HIS A 203 2.38 -6.34 18.43
CA HIS A 203 1.23 -5.62 18.99
C HIS A 203 1.54 -4.16 19.36
N ASP A 204 2.74 -3.68 19.06
CA ASP A 204 3.19 -2.34 19.45
C ASP A 204 2.30 -1.19 18.90
N PHE A 205 1.61 -1.41 17.78
CA PHE A 205 0.66 -0.45 17.22
C PHE A 205 -0.78 -0.59 17.72
N ASP A 206 -1.06 -1.47 18.66
CA ASP A 206 -2.43 -1.72 19.16
C ASP A 206 -3.09 -0.48 19.76
N PHE A 207 -2.31 0.40 20.37
CA PHE A 207 -2.82 1.66 20.89
C PHE A 207 -3.48 2.53 19.82
N ASN A 208 -3.05 2.39 18.55
CA ASN A 208 -3.49 3.23 17.44
C ASN A 208 -4.81 2.78 16.81
N MET A 209 -5.31 1.57 17.14
CA MET A 209 -6.54 1.04 16.56
C MET A 209 -7.76 1.87 16.92
N GLY A 210 -8.73 1.94 15.97
CA GLY A 210 -9.97 2.69 16.09
C GLY A 210 -9.88 4.10 15.51
N ARG A 211 -10.90 4.93 15.82
CA ARG A 211 -11.07 6.28 15.24
C ARG A 211 -10.54 7.37 16.17
N TRP A 212 -9.87 8.33 15.58
CA TRP A 212 -9.20 9.43 16.24
C TRP A 212 -9.53 10.77 15.57
N SER A 213 -9.56 11.84 16.35
CA SER A 213 -9.46 13.21 15.83
C SER A 213 -8.01 13.60 15.79
N THR A 214 -7.55 14.13 14.66
CA THR A 214 -6.14 14.52 14.47
C THR A 214 -6.01 16.02 14.26
N ARG A 215 -4.95 16.59 14.82
CA ARG A 215 -4.50 17.96 14.58
C ARG A 215 -3.07 17.92 14.10
N ILE A 216 -2.80 18.60 12.98
CA ILE A 216 -1.55 18.50 12.27
C ILE A 216 -0.92 19.89 12.13
N GLN A 217 0.40 19.95 12.29
CA GLN A 217 1.24 21.06 11.87
C GLN A 217 2.17 20.53 10.80
N ALA A 218 2.05 21.03 9.56
CA ALA A 218 2.86 20.64 8.43
C ALA A 218 3.77 21.77 7.96
N VAL A 219 4.95 21.44 7.46
CA VAL A 219 5.90 22.33 6.80
C VAL A 219 6.02 21.90 5.34
N PRO A 220 5.27 22.49 4.40
CA PRO A 220 5.19 22.00 3.01
C PRO A 220 6.54 22.03 2.25
N HIS A 221 7.41 22.99 2.60
CA HIS A 221 8.70 23.18 1.93
C HIS A 221 9.83 23.27 2.96
N PRO A 222 10.19 22.15 3.63
CA PRO A 222 11.11 22.19 4.77
C PRO A 222 12.54 22.61 4.41
N LEU A 223 12.97 22.42 3.17
CA LEU A 223 14.32 22.80 2.72
C LEU A 223 14.40 24.22 2.18
N SER A 224 13.33 24.74 1.59
CA SER A 224 13.31 26.06 0.95
C SER A 224 12.56 27.13 1.77
N SER A 225 11.57 26.73 2.56
CA SER A 225 10.73 27.62 3.37
C SER A 225 10.36 26.99 4.72
N PRO A 226 11.33 26.69 5.60
CA PRO A 226 11.09 25.93 6.83
C PRO A 226 10.21 26.67 7.86
N ALA A 227 10.04 27.97 7.72
CA ALA A 227 9.19 28.79 8.60
C ALA A 227 7.70 28.74 8.21
N ALA A 228 7.39 28.36 6.97
CA ALA A 228 6.01 28.26 6.49
C ALA A 228 5.33 27.02 7.11
N LYS A 229 4.32 27.24 7.95
CA LYS A 229 3.55 26.18 8.61
C LYS A 229 2.11 26.23 8.18
N SER A 230 1.50 25.06 8.04
CA SER A 230 0.07 24.88 7.81
C SER A 230 -0.52 24.10 8.97
N SER A 231 -1.70 24.51 9.44
CA SER A 231 -2.46 23.79 10.45
C SER A 231 -3.61 23.07 9.77
N LEU A 232 -3.72 21.78 9.95
CA LEU A 232 -4.74 20.94 9.38
C LEU A 232 -5.46 20.16 10.50
N GLY A 233 -6.70 19.77 10.25
CA GLY A 233 -7.45 18.94 11.16
C GLY A 233 -8.29 17.93 10.39
N GLY A 234 -8.56 16.79 11.01
CA GLY A 234 -9.33 15.74 10.38
C GLY A 234 -9.52 14.52 11.26
N THR A 235 -9.62 13.37 10.62
CA THR A 235 -9.79 12.09 11.28
C THR A 235 -8.74 11.10 10.81
N HIS A 236 -8.32 10.26 11.75
CA HIS A 236 -7.50 9.09 11.49
C HIS A 236 -8.25 7.86 11.97
N GLU A 237 -8.29 6.80 11.17
CA GLU A 237 -8.88 5.53 11.53
C GLU A 237 -7.91 4.40 11.22
N ALA A 238 -7.65 3.55 12.20
CA ALA A 238 -6.77 2.42 12.03
C ALA A 238 -7.45 1.11 12.42
N TYR A 239 -7.18 0.06 11.67
CA TYR A 239 -7.68 -1.28 11.94
C TYR A 239 -6.67 -2.34 11.54
N ARG A 240 -6.81 -3.53 12.09
CA ARG A 240 -5.97 -4.67 11.75
C ARG A 240 -6.40 -5.26 10.43
N VAL A 241 -5.42 -5.62 9.64
CA VAL A 241 -5.61 -6.46 8.45
C VAL A 241 -5.40 -7.92 8.86
N TRP A 242 -4.34 -8.17 9.60
CA TRP A 242 -4.02 -9.45 10.25
C TRP A 242 -3.59 -9.20 11.69
N ASP A 243 -4.00 -10.04 12.62
CA ASP A 243 -3.89 -9.80 14.06
C ASP A 243 -2.47 -9.53 14.54
N ASP A 244 -1.48 -10.18 13.96
CA ASP A 244 -0.14 -10.22 14.49
C ASP A 244 0.95 -9.75 13.52
N TRP A 245 0.58 -9.20 12.33
CA TRP A 245 1.62 -8.75 11.41
C TRP A 245 1.22 -7.61 10.46
N ALA A 246 -0.06 -7.26 10.36
CA ALA A 246 -0.48 -6.20 9.44
C ALA A 246 -1.62 -5.35 9.97
N ASN A 247 -1.47 -4.02 9.88
CA ASN A 247 -2.53 -3.07 10.12
C ASN A 247 -2.45 -1.90 9.13
N ILE A 248 -3.57 -1.19 8.96
CA ILE A 248 -3.67 -0.02 8.10
C ILE A 248 -4.27 1.14 8.89
N GLY A 249 -3.73 2.33 8.70
CA GLY A 249 -4.29 3.58 9.17
C GLY A 249 -4.66 4.44 7.97
N GLN A 250 -5.86 5.02 7.99
CA GLN A 250 -6.34 5.97 7.00
C GLN A 250 -6.47 7.34 7.63
N LEU A 251 -5.90 8.35 6.99
CA LEU A 251 -5.96 9.74 7.39
C LEU A 251 -6.80 10.52 6.39
N GLU A 252 -7.78 11.27 6.88
CA GLU A 252 -8.58 12.17 6.08
C GLU A 252 -8.56 13.55 6.72
N VAL A 253 -8.01 14.53 6.01
CA VAL A 253 -7.93 15.91 6.49
C VAL A 253 -8.43 16.90 5.44
N ASP A 254 -8.98 18.01 5.92
CA ASP A 254 -9.36 19.14 5.10
C ASP A 254 -8.12 19.98 4.81
N GLY A 255 -7.67 19.95 3.56
CA GLY A 255 -6.55 20.73 3.07
C GLY A 255 -6.95 22.16 2.69
N PRO A 256 -5.97 23.02 2.39
CA PRO A 256 -6.22 24.38 1.91
C PRO A 256 -7.09 24.40 0.66
N GLY A 257 -8.05 25.34 0.60
CA GLY A 257 -8.96 25.48 -0.54
C GLY A 257 -10.08 24.43 -0.62
N GLY A 258 -10.31 23.66 0.45
CA GLY A 258 -11.36 22.64 0.49
C GLY A 258 -11.00 21.32 -0.19
N HIS A 259 -9.74 21.14 -0.56
CA HIS A 259 -9.26 19.85 -1.08
C HIS A 259 -9.14 18.84 0.07
N ARG A 260 -9.69 17.66 -0.11
CA ARG A 260 -9.54 16.55 0.85
C ARG A 260 -8.20 15.86 0.59
N ILE A 261 -7.46 15.66 1.66
CA ILE A 261 -6.22 14.88 1.67
C ILE A 261 -6.58 13.53 2.25
N GLU A 262 -6.27 12.49 1.50
CA GLU A 262 -6.52 11.09 1.88
C GLU A 262 -5.19 10.35 1.81
N ASP A 263 -4.65 10.00 2.97
CA ASP A 263 -3.40 9.25 3.11
C ASP A 263 -3.68 7.90 3.77
N LEU A 264 -2.85 6.93 3.49
CA LEU A 264 -2.82 5.67 4.23
C LEU A 264 -1.41 5.33 4.71
N ALA A 265 -1.36 4.62 5.83
CA ALA A 265 -0.16 3.99 6.34
C ALA A 265 -0.42 2.50 6.49
N LEU A 266 0.18 1.69 5.60
CA LEU A 266 0.21 0.24 5.74
C LEU A 266 1.41 -0.14 6.60
N ARG A 267 1.17 -0.86 7.71
CA ARG A 267 2.21 -1.26 8.65
C ARG A 267 2.29 -2.77 8.68
N LEU A 268 3.49 -3.28 8.37
CA LEU A 268 3.79 -4.70 8.34
C LEU A 268 4.88 -5.04 9.35
N TYR A 269 4.64 -6.08 10.14
CA TYR A 269 5.62 -6.59 11.09
C TYR A 269 6.44 -7.71 10.47
N ASP A 270 7.74 -7.49 10.36
CA ASP A 270 8.70 -8.51 9.93
C ASP A 270 9.13 -9.35 11.14
N ARG A 271 8.63 -10.59 11.20
CA ARG A 271 8.91 -11.53 12.28
C ARG A 271 10.39 -11.95 12.35
N LYS A 272 11.12 -11.89 11.24
CA LYS A 272 12.54 -12.29 11.17
C LYS A 272 13.44 -11.23 11.79
N THR A 273 13.21 -9.97 11.43
CA THR A 273 13.97 -8.83 11.96
C THR A 273 13.36 -8.27 13.25
N ARG A 274 12.12 -8.64 13.57
CA ARG A 274 11.31 -8.12 14.69
C ARG A 274 11.14 -6.60 14.61
N GLN A 275 10.95 -6.07 13.41
CA GLN A 275 10.76 -4.66 13.12
C GLN A 275 9.48 -4.43 12.34
N TRP A 276 8.91 -3.25 12.51
CA TRP A 276 7.83 -2.76 11.69
C TRP A 276 8.34 -2.02 10.47
N ARG A 277 7.67 -2.21 9.35
CA ARG A 277 7.81 -1.44 8.12
C ARG A 277 6.55 -0.62 7.95
N VAL A 278 6.69 0.70 7.84
CA VAL A 278 5.57 1.62 7.64
C VAL A 278 5.67 2.18 6.23
N TYR A 279 4.73 1.77 5.39
CA TYR A 279 4.58 2.22 4.02
C TYR A 279 3.51 3.31 3.98
N LEU A 280 3.75 4.37 3.21
CA LEU A 280 2.80 5.46 3.02
C LEU A 280 2.32 5.52 1.58
N ALA A 281 1.07 5.90 1.40
CA ALA A 281 0.51 6.26 0.10
C ALA A 281 -0.54 7.37 0.26
N ASN A 282 -0.80 8.10 -0.81
CA ASN A 282 -1.87 9.10 -0.85
C ASN A 282 -2.71 8.98 -2.13
N SER A 283 -3.98 9.41 -2.04
CA SER A 283 -4.95 9.29 -3.14
C SER A 283 -4.63 10.17 -4.36
N THR A 284 -3.71 11.13 -4.23
CA THR A 284 -3.31 12.04 -5.32
C THR A 284 -2.24 11.42 -6.21
N SER A 285 -1.28 10.71 -5.61
CA SER A 285 -0.21 10.05 -6.37
C SER A 285 -0.56 8.63 -6.77
N GLY A 286 -1.37 7.92 -5.97
CA GLY A 286 -1.67 6.51 -6.17
C GLY A 286 -0.42 5.63 -6.20
N THR A 287 0.61 5.99 -5.43
CA THR A 287 1.87 5.23 -5.34
C THR A 287 2.21 4.94 -3.89
N LEU A 288 2.84 3.80 -3.65
CA LEU A 288 3.35 3.41 -2.34
C LEU A 288 4.81 3.85 -2.21
N ASP A 289 5.12 4.59 -1.15
CA ASP A 289 6.47 5.05 -0.86
C ASP A 289 7.34 3.92 -0.29
N ALA A 290 8.66 4.08 -0.37
CA ALA A 290 9.58 3.19 0.33
C ALA A 290 9.33 3.26 1.85
N PRO A 291 9.42 2.13 2.58
CA PRO A 291 9.05 2.12 3.98
C PRO A 291 10.08 2.82 4.87
N VAL A 292 9.59 3.39 5.96
CA VAL A 292 10.43 3.62 7.12
C VAL A 292 10.40 2.36 8.00
N VAL A 293 11.54 1.98 8.57
CA VAL A 293 11.71 0.73 9.33
C VAL A 293 12.17 1.05 10.74
N GLY A 294 11.60 0.36 11.71
CA GLY A 294 11.97 0.58 13.11
C GLY A 294 11.16 -0.27 14.09
N GLU A 295 11.23 0.13 15.34
CA GLU A 295 10.64 -0.59 16.48
C GLU A 295 10.20 0.38 17.57
N PHE A 296 9.42 -0.14 18.53
CA PHE A 296 9.11 0.57 19.77
C PHE A 296 10.08 0.15 20.88
N LYS A 297 10.53 1.15 21.63
CA LYS A 297 11.34 0.96 22.82
C LYS A 297 10.93 1.97 23.89
N ASP A 298 10.71 1.46 25.10
CA ASP A 298 10.32 2.29 26.26
C ASP A 298 9.10 3.21 25.97
N GLY A 299 8.13 2.72 25.21
CA GLY A 299 6.90 3.45 24.85
C GLY A 299 7.08 4.48 23.73
N VAL A 300 8.23 4.51 23.06
CA VAL A 300 8.50 5.39 21.89
C VAL A 300 8.79 4.55 20.67
N GLY A 301 8.02 4.76 19.60
CA GLY A 301 8.30 4.16 18.29
C GLY A 301 9.22 5.05 17.46
N THR A 302 10.29 4.49 16.89
CA THR A 302 11.21 5.24 16.02
C THR A 302 11.47 4.47 14.74
N PHE A 303 11.15 5.09 13.61
CA PHE A 303 11.25 4.49 12.27
C PHE A 303 12.07 5.40 11.37
N VAL A 304 12.99 4.84 10.60
CA VAL A 304 13.90 5.61 9.72
C VAL A 304 13.89 5.02 8.32
N GLY A 305 13.97 5.87 7.32
CA GLY A 305 14.03 5.50 5.92
C GLY A 305 14.75 6.56 5.07
N MET A 306 14.62 6.39 3.77
CA MET A 306 15.11 7.34 2.77
C MET A 306 13.93 7.93 2.02
N ASP A 307 14.04 9.21 1.67
CA ASP A 307 13.03 9.94 0.95
C ASP A 307 13.68 10.96 -0.01
N GLU A 308 12.89 11.56 -0.89
CA GLU A 308 13.29 12.67 -1.75
C GLU A 308 12.42 13.89 -1.46
N VAL A 309 13.03 14.96 -0.97
CA VAL A 309 12.37 16.23 -0.66
C VAL A 309 13.00 17.35 -1.48
N ASP A 310 12.18 18.10 -2.24
CA ASP A 310 12.64 19.18 -3.13
C ASP A 310 13.76 18.73 -4.08
N GLY A 311 13.70 17.47 -4.60
CA GLY A 311 14.68 16.90 -5.51
C GLY A 311 15.99 16.45 -4.85
N LYS A 312 16.04 16.38 -3.51
CA LYS A 312 17.20 15.92 -2.75
C LYS A 312 16.88 14.64 -1.97
N ALA A 313 17.77 13.66 -2.05
CA ALA A 313 17.70 12.50 -1.19
C ALA A 313 17.99 12.89 0.26
N VAL A 314 17.12 12.51 1.18
CA VAL A 314 17.20 12.82 2.60
C VAL A 314 16.96 11.54 3.43
N LEU A 315 17.45 11.52 4.67
CA LEU A 315 16.90 10.60 5.65
C LEU A 315 15.55 11.13 6.13
N THR A 316 14.57 10.26 6.27
CA THR A 316 13.30 10.56 6.93
C THR A 316 13.16 9.76 8.21
N ARG A 317 12.54 10.34 9.23
CA ARG A 317 12.29 9.69 10.52
C ARG A 317 10.87 9.98 10.98
N ASN A 318 10.18 8.92 11.39
CA ASN A 318 8.89 9.00 12.06
C ASN A 318 9.05 8.58 13.52
N VAL A 319 8.55 9.39 14.44
CA VAL A 319 8.57 9.12 15.88
C VAL A 319 7.15 9.15 16.43
N TRP A 320 6.78 8.10 17.17
CA TRP A 320 5.55 8.01 17.94
C TRP A 320 5.88 8.15 19.43
N SER A 321 5.20 9.08 20.08
CA SER A 321 5.43 9.41 21.51
C SER A 321 4.14 9.81 22.21
N ASP A 322 4.23 10.09 23.51
CA ASP A 322 3.11 10.53 24.34
C ASP A 322 1.88 9.60 24.23
N ILE A 323 2.16 8.29 24.13
CA ILE A 323 1.16 7.26 23.86
C ILE A 323 0.38 6.97 25.14
N THR A 324 -0.93 7.15 25.05
CA THR A 324 -1.90 6.81 26.10
C THR A 324 -3.12 6.11 25.47
N ALA A 325 -4.05 5.65 26.29
CA ALA A 325 -5.30 5.10 25.78
C ALA A 325 -6.15 6.12 24.99
N LYS A 326 -5.92 7.43 25.15
CA LYS A 326 -6.74 8.51 24.59
C LYS A 326 -5.97 9.52 23.73
N SER A 327 -4.67 9.43 23.66
CA SER A 327 -3.83 10.36 22.89
C SER A 327 -2.54 9.69 22.41
N CYS A 328 -2.01 10.18 21.32
CA CYS A 328 -0.65 9.94 20.87
C CYS A 328 -0.14 11.12 20.05
N ARG A 329 1.17 11.20 19.91
CA ARG A 329 1.85 12.19 19.09
C ARG A 329 2.70 11.48 18.05
N GLN A 330 2.71 12.03 16.84
CA GLN A 330 3.57 11.60 15.75
C GLN A 330 4.38 12.79 15.25
N ASP A 331 5.68 12.59 15.00
CA ASP A 331 6.58 13.57 14.42
C ASP A 331 7.32 12.96 13.23
N TRP A 332 7.19 13.60 12.07
CA TRP A 332 7.99 13.30 10.89
C TRP A 332 9.05 14.37 10.73
N ALA A 333 10.28 13.96 10.53
CA ALA A 333 11.42 14.84 10.37
C ALA A 333 12.36 14.34 9.28
N ILE A 334 13.07 15.29 8.65
CA ILE A 334 14.08 14.96 7.63
C ILE A 334 15.46 15.40 8.09
N SER A 335 16.48 14.74 7.55
CA SER A 335 17.88 15.10 7.75
C SER A 335 18.62 15.10 6.42
N THR A 336 19.38 16.16 6.17
CA THR A 336 20.26 16.33 5.00
C THR A 336 21.74 16.11 5.32
N ASP A 337 22.05 15.79 6.59
CA ASP A 337 23.42 15.67 7.10
C ASP A 337 23.74 14.31 7.69
N GLY A 338 23.00 13.27 7.23
CA GLY A 338 23.21 11.89 7.68
C GLY A 338 22.69 11.59 9.08
N GLY A 339 21.64 12.29 9.52
CA GLY A 339 20.97 12.06 10.80
C GLY A 339 21.57 12.83 11.97
N ARG A 340 22.51 13.76 11.73
CA ARG A 340 23.10 14.59 12.81
C ARG A 340 22.14 15.64 13.32
N THR A 341 21.40 16.26 12.38
CA THR A 341 20.32 17.20 12.71
C THR A 341 19.03 16.79 11.98
N TRP A 342 17.91 17.12 12.61
CA TRP A 342 16.58 16.77 12.11
C TRP A 342 15.69 18.01 12.08
N VAL A 343 14.97 18.18 10.96
CA VAL A 343 13.99 19.24 10.76
C VAL A 343 12.61 18.60 10.72
N SER A 344 11.75 18.92 11.68
CA SER A 344 10.37 18.44 11.70
C SER A 344 9.59 19.00 10.52
N THR A 345 8.95 18.11 9.75
CA THR A 345 8.16 18.45 8.55
C THR A 345 6.66 18.30 8.79
N TRP A 346 6.30 17.44 9.73
CA TRP A 346 4.92 17.15 10.08
C TRP A 346 4.85 16.70 11.53
N THR A 347 3.89 17.24 12.25
CA THR A 347 3.59 16.80 13.60
C THR A 347 2.10 16.60 13.71
N SER A 348 1.64 15.44 14.15
CA SER A 348 0.25 15.24 14.52
C SER A 348 0.08 14.98 16.01
N THR A 349 -1.08 15.36 16.50
CA THR A 349 -1.58 14.97 17.82
C THR A 349 -2.94 14.35 17.61
N ASP A 350 -3.05 13.08 17.92
CA ASP A 350 -4.25 12.30 17.80
C ASP A 350 -4.92 12.16 19.16
N SER A 351 -6.24 12.31 19.21
CA SER A 351 -7.03 12.19 20.43
C SER A 351 -8.37 11.50 20.14
N ARG A 352 -8.88 10.75 21.12
CA ARG A 352 -10.21 10.15 21.05
C ARG A 352 -10.99 10.39 22.33
N GLY A 353 -12.30 10.59 22.18
CA GLY A 353 -13.22 10.66 23.29
C GLY A 353 -13.24 9.37 24.11
N GLY A 354 -13.55 9.48 25.36
CA GLY A 354 -13.75 8.34 26.25
C GLY A 354 -15.11 7.68 26.02
#